data_fc095fd41534bce54661ed332a1ebc4e
#
_entry.id   fc095fd41534bce54661ed332a1ebc4e
#
_cell.length_a   1.000
_cell.length_b   1.000
_cell.length_c   1.000
_cell.angle_alpha   90.00
_cell.angle_beta   90.00
_cell.angle_gamma   90.00
#
_symmetry.space_group_name_H-M   'P 1'
#
loop_
_entity.id
_entity.type
_entity.pdbx_description
1 polymer ?
#
loop_
_entity_poly.entity_id
_entity_poly.type
_entity_poly.pdbx_seq_one_letter_code
_entity_poly.pdbx_strand_id
1 'polypeptide(L)'
;MICEREINVVEKKLYHKQDIRLNYYEIKNDLQPLVLIHAQGVDAVSFGNVWERLSKRYHIYSVDCYGHGESLHDAARYNIVDISKAVGSFIEDVVKEKVYLLGHSSGGLIAAYIASATELCSCLILEDPPFFSSQGERRKGTFNYIDLSTICHRFINQSESRDFVLYYFSNQYAWNFFPEKSREKVKQKLTGMAAEYRKKHPDKNLKVMFWPKYALSGFQGMNNYDPLFGEAFYNDSFHSAVLHEDILKNIKCRTVFMKAQTNVSEEGILLAALSEEDLGKTAGLIADCKIVRFECGHGIHIEKPKEFVECLLSL
;
A
#
# COMPACT_ATOMS: atom_id res chain seq x y z
N MET A 1 -6.57 30.13 30.19
CA MET A 1 -7.25 29.85 28.92
C MET A 1 -6.91 28.40 28.53
N ILE A 2 -7.86 27.53 28.70
CA ILE A 2 -7.75 26.15 28.25
C ILE A 2 -7.98 26.22 26.73
N CYS A 3 -6.92 26.06 25.95
CA CYS A 3 -7.03 25.94 24.50
C CYS A 3 -7.87 24.68 24.25
N GLU A 4 -9.11 24.84 23.80
CA GLU A 4 -9.91 23.76 23.29
C GLU A 4 -9.10 23.12 22.17
N ARG A 5 -8.70 21.85 22.33
CA ARG A 5 -8.11 21.07 21.25
C ARG A 5 -9.20 20.89 20.22
N GLU A 6 -9.11 21.62 19.12
CA GLU A 6 -9.90 21.28 17.94
C GLU A 6 -9.60 19.83 17.62
N ILE A 7 -10.63 18.98 17.76
CA ILE A 7 -10.56 17.60 17.34
C ILE A 7 -10.57 17.67 15.80
N ASN A 8 -9.43 17.40 15.19
CA ASN A 8 -9.31 17.36 13.74
C ASN A 8 -10.30 16.32 13.20
N VAL A 9 -11.34 16.79 12.54
CA VAL A 9 -12.38 15.93 11.98
C VAL A 9 -11.83 15.25 10.72
N VAL A 10 -11.96 13.94 10.66
CA VAL A 10 -11.66 13.16 9.44
C VAL A 10 -12.89 13.22 8.54
N GLU A 11 -12.74 13.81 7.37
CA GLU A 11 -13.81 13.90 6.37
C GLU A 11 -13.53 12.94 5.20
N LYS A 12 -14.50 12.09 4.88
CA LYS A 12 -14.48 11.27 3.67
C LYS A 12 -15.07 12.05 2.52
N LYS A 13 -14.35 12.13 1.40
CA LYS A 13 -14.71 12.92 0.22
C LYS A 13 -14.49 12.16 -1.07
N LEU A 14 -15.12 12.63 -2.13
CA LEU A 14 -14.97 12.09 -3.48
C LEU A 14 -14.47 13.19 -4.42
N TYR A 15 -13.36 12.91 -5.11
CA TYR A 15 -12.89 13.68 -6.25
C TYR A 15 -13.40 13.04 -7.54
N HIS A 16 -14.05 13.85 -8.38
CA HIS A 16 -14.54 13.42 -9.68
C HIS A 16 -14.21 14.46 -10.75
N LYS A 17 -13.53 14.02 -11.80
CA LYS A 17 -13.21 14.84 -12.98
C LYS A 17 -13.18 13.94 -14.21
N GLN A 18 -14.10 14.17 -15.14
CA GLN A 18 -14.26 13.34 -16.32
C GLN A 18 -14.42 11.85 -15.95
N ASP A 19 -13.45 11.03 -16.32
CA ASP A 19 -13.38 9.59 -16.05
C ASP A 19 -12.53 9.23 -14.81
N ILE A 20 -12.02 10.24 -14.09
CA ILE A 20 -11.30 10.06 -12.81
C ILE A 20 -12.33 10.07 -11.67
N ARG A 21 -12.26 9.06 -10.81
CA ARG A 21 -13.01 9.00 -9.56
C ARG A 21 -12.11 8.45 -8.46
N LEU A 22 -11.76 9.31 -7.48
CA LEU A 22 -10.96 8.95 -6.33
C LEU A 22 -11.71 9.29 -5.04
N ASN A 23 -11.86 8.31 -4.17
CA ASN A 23 -12.23 8.53 -2.79
C ASN A 23 -11.00 8.92 -1.99
N TYR A 24 -11.16 9.85 -1.04
CA TYR A 24 -10.09 10.25 -0.15
C TYR A 24 -10.62 10.66 1.22
N TYR A 25 -9.72 10.63 2.20
CA TYR A 25 -9.96 11.15 3.54
C TYR A 25 -9.12 12.39 3.75
N GLU A 26 -9.72 13.42 4.30
CA GLU A 26 -9.07 14.70 4.58
C GLU A 26 -9.09 14.99 6.08
N ILE A 27 -7.95 15.44 6.60
CA ILE A 27 -7.85 16.03 7.94
C ILE A 27 -7.32 17.43 7.74
N LYS A 28 -8.27 18.37 7.70
CA LYS A 28 -8.04 19.75 7.28
C LYS A 28 -7.35 20.58 8.36
N ASN A 29 -6.33 21.33 7.96
CA ASN A 29 -5.70 22.41 8.70
C ASN A 29 -4.90 23.30 7.71
N ASP A 30 -4.23 24.33 8.18
CA ASP A 30 -3.45 25.27 7.36
C ASP A 30 -1.94 24.93 7.35
N LEU A 31 -1.60 23.64 7.48
CA LEU A 31 -0.21 23.15 7.50
C LEU A 31 0.20 22.57 6.13
N GLN A 32 1.48 22.14 6.02
CA GLN A 32 2.02 21.53 4.81
C GLN A 32 1.16 20.36 4.35
N PRO A 33 0.69 20.32 3.10
CA PRO A 33 -0.07 19.19 2.58
C PRO A 33 0.78 17.91 2.51
N LEU A 34 0.21 16.81 3.02
CA LEU A 34 0.76 15.46 2.96
C LEU A 34 -0.26 14.53 2.28
N VAL A 35 0.08 14.03 1.11
CA VAL A 35 -0.73 13.03 0.40
C VAL A 35 -0.18 11.64 0.71
N LEU A 36 -1.06 10.74 1.17
CA LEU A 36 -0.76 9.37 1.53
C LEU A 36 -1.36 8.42 0.50
N ILE A 37 -0.53 7.55 -0.07
CA ILE A 37 -0.91 6.51 -1.05
C ILE A 37 -0.64 5.14 -0.44
N HIS A 38 -1.69 4.35 -0.25
CA HIS A 38 -1.65 3.05 0.41
C HIS A 38 -1.04 1.93 -0.46
N ALA A 39 -0.76 0.79 0.16
CA ALA A 39 -0.29 -0.42 -0.50
C ALA A 39 -1.42 -1.20 -1.20
N GLN A 40 -1.04 -2.14 -2.06
CA GLN A 40 -1.95 -3.12 -2.66
C GLN A 40 -2.70 -3.92 -1.58
N GLY A 41 -4.01 -4.14 -1.79
CA GLY A 41 -4.86 -4.97 -0.94
C GLY A 41 -5.42 -4.28 0.30
N VAL A 42 -4.97 -3.06 0.61
CA VAL A 42 -5.52 -2.20 1.68
C VAL A 42 -6.11 -0.92 1.08
N ASP A 43 -6.60 -0.02 1.90
CA ASP A 43 -7.20 1.25 1.48
C ASP A 43 -6.58 2.46 2.21
N ALA A 44 -7.08 3.66 1.93
CA ALA A 44 -6.62 4.90 2.55
C ALA A 44 -6.68 4.88 4.08
N VAL A 45 -7.59 4.09 4.66
CA VAL A 45 -7.75 3.99 6.13
C VAL A 45 -6.61 3.20 6.78
N SER A 46 -5.76 2.52 6.02
CA SER A 46 -4.57 1.83 6.55
C SER A 46 -3.66 2.76 7.36
N PHE A 47 -3.57 4.04 6.99
CA PHE A 47 -2.83 5.06 7.73
C PHE A 47 -3.60 5.65 8.94
N GLY A 48 -4.81 5.18 9.22
CA GLY A 48 -5.69 5.74 10.25
C GLY A 48 -5.08 5.78 11.66
N ASN A 49 -4.20 4.84 11.97
CA ASN A 49 -3.49 4.76 13.25
C ASN A 49 -2.45 5.89 13.48
N VAL A 50 -2.04 6.58 12.42
CA VAL A 50 -1.04 7.68 12.48
C VAL A 50 -1.62 9.06 12.16
N TRP A 51 -2.83 9.16 11.63
CA TRP A 51 -3.46 10.41 11.18
C TRP A 51 -3.47 11.50 12.27
N GLU A 52 -3.96 11.20 13.47
CA GLU A 52 -4.03 12.19 14.59
C GLU A 52 -2.67 12.78 14.93
N ARG A 53 -1.60 11.96 14.88
CA ARG A 53 -0.25 12.44 15.19
C ARG A 53 0.34 13.26 14.04
N LEU A 54 0.14 12.83 12.81
CA LEU A 54 0.61 13.52 11.61
C LEU A 54 -0.12 14.84 11.38
N SER A 55 -1.42 14.93 11.73
CA SER A 55 -2.19 16.15 11.58
C SER A 55 -1.70 17.33 12.44
N LYS A 56 -0.80 17.07 13.39
CA LYS A 56 -0.13 18.14 14.15
C LYS A 56 0.91 18.92 13.32
N ARG A 57 1.33 18.38 12.18
CA ARG A 57 2.37 18.95 11.31
C ARG A 57 1.92 19.08 9.86
N TYR A 58 0.88 18.34 9.47
CA TYR A 58 0.46 18.20 8.07
C TYR A 58 -1.05 18.34 7.90
N HIS A 59 -1.47 18.96 6.80
CA HIS A 59 -2.80 18.80 6.24
C HIS A 59 -2.83 17.46 5.49
N ILE A 60 -3.62 16.51 5.94
CA ILE A 60 -3.55 15.13 5.44
C ILE A 60 -4.62 14.88 4.39
N TYR A 61 -4.18 14.29 3.29
CA TYR A 61 -5.03 13.68 2.25
C TYR A 61 -4.62 12.22 2.09
N SER A 62 -5.47 11.28 2.49
CA SER A 62 -5.25 9.85 2.31
C SER A 62 -6.16 9.34 1.20
N VAL A 63 -5.60 8.85 0.09
CA VAL A 63 -6.31 8.58 -1.17
C VAL A 63 -6.45 7.09 -1.39
N ASP A 64 -7.66 6.62 -1.78
CA ASP A 64 -7.83 5.27 -2.33
C ASP A 64 -7.36 5.24 -3.79
N CYS A 65 -6.45 4.32 -4.12
CA CYS A 65 -6.06 4.07 -5.50
C CYS A 65 -7.17 3.37 -6.30
N TYR A 66 -7.10 3.39 -7.63
CA TYR A 66 -7.98 2.58 -8.47
C TYR A 66 -7.93 1.11 -8.05
N GLY A 67 -9.07 0.43 -8.13
CA GLY A 67 -9.23 -0.95 -7.69
C GLY A 67 -9.29 -1.14 -6.17
N HIS A 68 -9.35 -0.05 -5.39
CA HIS A 68 -9.40 -0.08 -3.93
C HIS A 68 -10.45 0.89 -3.39
N GLY A 69 -11.00 0.56 -2.22
CA GLY A 69 -11.96 1.41 -1.52
C GLY A 69 -13.16 1.78 -2.40
N GLU A 70 -13.50 3.07 -2.43
CA GLU A 70 -14.61 3.59 -3.25
C GLU A 70 -14.13 4.35 -4.50
N SER A 71 -12.84 4.25 -4.83
CA SER A 71 -12.27 4.80 -6.07
C SER A 71 -12.74 4.01 -7.30
N LEU A 72 -12.31 4.43 -8.48
CA LEU A 72 -12.68 3.76 -9.73
C LEU A 72 -12.21 2.30 -9.75
N HIS A 73 -13.13 1.39 -10.09
CA HIS A 73 -12.84 -0.01 -10.38
C HIS A 73 -12.95 -0.22 -11.90
N ASP A 74 -11.80 -0.17 -12.58
CA ASP A 74 -11.66 -0.38 -14.02
C ASP A 74 -10.32 -1.07 -14.30
N ALA A 75 -10.36 -2.35 -14.62
CA ALA A 75 -9.17 -3.18 -14.83
C ALA A 75 -8.23 -2.66 -15.94
N ALA A 76 -8.76 -1.95 -16.95
CA ALA A 76 -7.95 -1.35 -18.01
C ALA A 76 -7.01 -0.24 -17.50
N ARG A 77 -7.26 0.27 -16.29
CA ARG A 77 -6.52 1.37 -15.66
C ARG A 77 -5.68 0.96 -14.46
N TYR A 78 -5.56 -0.32 -14.17
CA TYR A 78 -4.71 -0.82 -13.08
C TYR A 78 -3.24 -0.86 -13.49
N ASN A 79 -2.70 0.32 -13.81
CA ASN A 79 -1.31 0.50 -14.15
C ASN A 79 -0.75 1.78 -13.51
N ILE A 80 0.56 1.83 -13.36
CA ILE A 80 1.27 2.91 -12.68
C ILE A 80 1.01 4.27 -13.33
N VAL A 81 0.88 4.33 -14.66
CA VAL A 81 0.72 5.58 -15.42
C VAL A 81 -0.66 6.20 -15.16
N ASP A 82 -1.73 5.41 -15.32
CA ASP A 82 -3.10 5.92 -15.20
C ASP A 82 -3.45 6.27 -13.76
N ILE A 83 -3.01 5.45 -12.78
CA ILE A 83 -3.23 5.74 -11.37
C ILE A 83 -2.47 7.01 -10.97
N SER A 84 -1.22 7.15 -11.41
CA SER A 84 -0.41 8.35 -11.10
C SER A 84 -0.98 9.61 -11.73
N LYS A 85 -1.51 9.54 -12.96
CA LYS A 85 -2.22 10.67 -13.59
C LYS A 85 -3.47 11.06 -12.79
N ALA A 86 -4.24 10.08 -12.30
CA ALA A 86 -5.43 10.36 -11.52
C ALA A 86 -5.10 11.05 -10.19
N VAL A 87 -4.09 10.55 -9.46
CA VAL A 87 -3.62 11.16 -8.21
C VAL A 87 -2.98 12.52 -8.47
N GLY A 88 -2.20 12.68 -9.56
CA GLY A 88 -1.63 13.97 -9.98
C GLY A 88 -2.72 15.01 -10.22
N SER A 89 -3.77 14.66 -10.98
CA SER A 89 -4.93 15.54 -11.21
C SER A 89 -5.66 15.89 -9.92
N PHE A 90 -5.77 14.95 -8.98
CA PHE A 90 -6.31 15.24 -7.65
C PHE A 90 -5.46 16.28 -6.90
N ILE A 91 -4.14 16.15 -6.93
CA ILE A 91 -3.23 17.14 -6.28
C ILE A 91 -3.40 18.51 -6.91
N GLU A 92 -3.44 18.59 -8.25
CA GLU A 92 -3.60 19.86 -8.98
C GLU A 92 -4.94 20.54 -8.70
N ASP A 93 -6.04 19.79 -8.67
CA ASP A 93 -7.40 20.36 -8.60
C ASP A 93 -7.89 20.57 -7.16
N VAL A 94 -7.50 19.70 -6.22
CA VAL A 94 -8.01 19.69 -4.84
C VAL A 94 -7.01 20.32 -3.88
N VAL A 95 -5.76 19.84 -3.91
CA VAL A 95 -4.73 20.34 -2.99
C VAL A 95 -4.19 21.69 -3.45
N LYS A 96 -3.92 21.87 -4.74
CA LYS A 96 -3.50 23.12 -5.41
C LYS A 96 -2.16 23.68 -4.94
N GLU A 97 -1.36 22.87 -4.29
CA GLU A 97 -0.05 23.21 -3.75
C GLU A 97 0.93 22.07 -3.97
N LYS A 98 2.23 22.35 -3.83
CA LYS A 98 3.24 21.27 -3.77
C LYS A 98 3.07 20.50 -2.47
N VAL A 99 3.08 19.18 -2.58
CA VAL A 99 2.82 18.27 -1.47
C VAL A 99 4.08 17.57 -0.97
N TYR A 100 4.07 17.13 0.27
CA TYR A 100 4.82 15.97 0.69
C TYR A 100 4.02 14.74 0.22
N LEU A 101 4.68 13.83 -0.47
CA LEU A 101 4.03 12.68 -1.09
C LEU A 101 4.59 11.40 -0.49
N LEU A 102 3.77 10.68 0.27
CA LEU A 102 4.13 9.41 0.86
C LEU A 102 3.42 8.26 0.15
N GLY A 103 4.19 7.25 -0.23
CA GLY A 103 3.63 6.01 -0.76
C GLY A 103 4.18 4.78 -0.05
N HIS A 104 3.27 3.89 0.38
CA HIS A 104 3.61 2.59 0.95
C HIS A 104 3.56 1.51 -0.12
N SER A 105 4.62 0.71 -0.24
CA SER A 105 4.66 -0.45 -1.14
C SER A 105 4.34 -0.08 -2.60
N SER A 106 3.30 -0.64 -3.22
CA SER A 106 2.81 -0.25 -4.56
C SER A 106 2.46 1.25 -4.65
N GLY A 107 1.93 1.83 -3.56
CA GLY A 107 1.73 3.28 -3.46
C GLY A 107 3.03 4.07 -3.56
N GLY A 108 4.15 3.49 -3.11
CA GLY A 108 5.48 4.08 -3.26
C GLY A 108 5.97 4.10 -4.73
N LEU A 109 5.60 3.09 -5.53
CA LEU A 109 5.86 3.11 -6.97
C LEU A 109 5.07 4.23 -7.66
N ILE A 110 3.79 4.39 -7.29
CA ILE A 110 2.91 5.45 -7.80
C ILE A 110 3.45 6.84 -7.40
N ALA A 111 3.79 7.02 -6.11
CA ALA A 111 4.35 8.28 -5.62
C ALA A 111 5.65 8.66 -6.32
N ALA A 112 6.54 7.69 -6.53
CA ALA A 112 7.79 7.89 -7.27
C ALA A 112 7.55 8.29 -8.73
N TYR A 113 6.57 7.67 -9.40
CA TYR A 113 6.22 8.04 -10.76
C TYR A 113 5.69 9.48 -10.83
N ILE A 114 4.81 9.90 -9.92
CA ILE A 114 4.32 11.29 -9.83
C ILE A 114 5.51 12.26 -9.61
N ALA A 115 6.39 11.95 -8.67
CA ALA A 115 7.56 12.79 -8.37
C ALA A 115 8.57 12.87 -9.54
N SER A 116 8.63 11.83 -10.39
CA SER A 116 9.51 11.80 -11.56
C SER A 116 8.93 12.54 -12.78
N ALA A 117 7.60 12.60 -12.89
CA ALA A 117 6.89 13.10 -14.06
C ALA A 117 6.33 14.52 -13.88
N THR A 118 6.30 15.05 -12.64
CA THR A 118 5.67 16.34 -12.31
C THR A 118 6.48 17.14 -11.29
N GLU A 119 6.15 18.42 -11.14
CA GLU A 119 6.71 19.32 -10.11
C GLU A 119 5.82 19.42 -8.86
N LEU A 120 4.83 18.53 -8.71
CA LEU A 120 3.86 18.57 -7.61
C LEU A 120 4.44 18.13 -6.28
N CYS A 121 5.50 17.30 -6.30
CA CYS A 121 6.14 16.76 -5.11
C CYS A 121 7.31 17.63 -4.64
N SER A 122 7.25 18.14 -3.41
CA SER A 122 8.35 18.87 -2.76
C SER A 122 9.24 17.97 -1.90
N CYS A 123 8.67 16.88 -1.35
CA CYS A 123 9.40 15.85 -0.62
C CYS A 123 8.72 14.51 -0.86
N LEU A 124 9.47 13.53 -1.37
CA LEU A 124 9.01 12.17 -1.58
C LEU A 124 9.37 11.31 -0.37
N ILE A 125 8.39 10.58 0.16
CA ILE A 125 8.58 9.63 1.26
C ILE A 125 8.16 8.25 0.74
N LEU A 126 9.11 7.32 0.72
CA LEU A 126 8.95 5.97 0.20
C LEU A 126 8.95 4.98 1.36
N GLU A 127 7.78 4.44 1.72
CA GLU A 127 7.66 3.40 2.73
C GLU A 127 7.79 2.02 2.05
N ASP A 128 9.00 1.49 2.06
CA ASP A 128 9.39 0.14 1.61
C ASP A 128 8.79 -0.29 0.25
N PRO A 129 8.90 0.52 -0.83
CA PRO A 129 8.38 0.14 -2.15
C PRO A 129 9.20 -0.97 -2.81
N PRO A 130 8.56 -1.85 -3.63
CA PRO A 130 9.19 -3.01 -4.25
C PRO A 130 9.92 -2.67 -5.56
N PHE A 131 10.81 -1.67 -5.55
CA PHE A 131 11.59 -1.34 -6.74
C PHE A 131 12.46 -2.52 -7.19
N PHE A 132 12.51 -2.77 -8.49
CA PHE A 132 13.20 -3.86 -9.17
C PHE A 132 12.72 -5.26 -8.83
N SER A 133 12.28 -5.52 -7.60
CA SER A 133 11.79 -6.83 -7.17
C SER A 133 10.41 -7.17 -7.74
N SER A 134 9.54 -6.16 -7.97
CA SER A 134 8.17 -6.37 -8.47
C SER A 134 8.05 -6.38 -10.00
N GLN A 135 9.12 -6.14 -10.75
CA GLN A 135 9.11 -5.99 -12.21
C GLN A 135 9.77 -7.16 -12.93
N GLY A 136 9.25 -7.51 -14.10
CA GLY A 136 9.79 -8.57 -14.95
C GLY A 136 9.80 -9.94 -14.28
N GLU A 137 10.72 -10.82 -14.66
CA GLU A 137 10.80 -12.19 -14.11
C GLU A 137 11.15 -12.22 -12.61
N ARG A 138 11.82 -11.18 -12.10
CA ARG A 138 12.23 -11.11 -10.68
C ARG A 138 11.05 -11.15 -9.73
N ARG A 139 9.89 -10.61 -10.13
CA ARG A 139 8.67 -10.61 -9.30
C ARG A 139 8.28 -12.01 -8.85
N LYS A 140 8.53 -13.04 -9.67
CA LYS A 140 8.14 -14.43 -9.37
C LYS A 140 8.83 -15.02 -8.13
N GLY A 141 9.96 -14.48 -7.72
CA GLY A 141 10.69 -14.86 -6.51
C GLY A 141 10.31 -14.03 -5.27
N THR A 142 9.26 -13.23 -5.32
CA THR A 142 8.85 -12.37 -4.20
C THR A 142 7.63 -12.91 -3.47
N PHE A 143 7.54 -12.59 -2.19
CA PHE A 143 6.37 -12.92 -1.35
C PHE A 143 5.07 -12.39 -1.97
N ASN A 144 5.05 -11.13 -2.40
CA ASN A 144 3.83 -10.54 -2.98
C ASN A 144 3.32 -11.28 -4.21
N TYR A 145 4.22 -11.74 -5.08
CA TYR A 145 3.83 -12.52 -6.26
C TYR A 145 3.26 -13.89 -5.87
N ILE A 146 3.96 -14.61 -4.99
CA ILE A 146 3.59 -15.97 -4.58
C ILE A 146 2.31 -15.95 -3.75
N ASP A 147 2.15 -14.96 -2.88
CA ASP A 147 0.97 -14.77 -2.03
C ASP A 147 -0.14 -14.05 -2.79
N LEU A 148 -0.20 -12.73 -2.73
CA LEU A 148 -1.37 -11.95 -3.17
C LEU A 148 -1.62 -12.04 -4.67
N SER A 149 -0.59 -11.84 -5.53
CA SER A 149 -0.79 -11.81 -6.98
C SER A 149 -1.23 -13.17 -7.53
N THR A 150 -0.61 -14.27 -7.10
CA THR A 150 -0.99 -15.63 -7.52
C THR A 150 -2.39 -16.01 -7.03
N ILE A 151 -2.77 -15.59 -5.82
CA ILE A 151 -4.11 -15.84 -5.28
C ILE A 151 -5.16 -15.04 -6.06
N CYS A 152 -4.88 -13.79 -6.41
CA CYS A 152 -5.75 -12.99 -7.28
C CYS A 152 -5.94 -13.67 -8.64
N HIS A 153 -4.84 -14.11 -9.28
CA HIS A 153 -4.89 -14.85 -10.55
C HIS A 153 -5.76 -16.10 -10.47
N ARG A 154 -5.58 -16.91 -9.42
CA ARG A 154 -6.41 -18.10 -9.21
C ARG A 154 -7.86 -17.77 -8.94
N PHE A 155 -8.12 -16.72 -8.15
CA PHE A 155 -9.48 -16.31 -7.81
C PHE A 155 -10.29 -15.87 -9.04
N ILE A 156 -9.72 -15.06 -9.92
CA ILE A 156 -10.43 -14.60 -11.14
C ILE A 156 -10.65 -15.70 -12.17
N ASN A 157 -9.88 -16.79 -12.11
CA ASN A 157 -9.96 -17.93 -13.04
C ASN A 157 -10.74 -19.14 -12.48
N GLN A 158 -11.41 -19.00 -11.33
CA GLN A 158 -12.25 -20.04 -10.74
C GLN A 158 -13.71 -19.56 -10.59
N SER A 159 -14.66 -20.50 -10.37
CA SER A 159 -16.09 -20.19 -10.20
C SER A 159 -16.69 -20.67 -8.88
N GLU A 160 -15.90 -21.28 -8.02
CA GLU A 160 -16.34 -21.93 -6.77
C GLU A 160 -16.60 -20.94 -5.65
N SER A 161 -15.81 -19.86 -5.58
CA SER A 161 -15.90 -18.84 -4.54
C SER A 161 -16.15 -17.45 -5.14
N ARG A 162 -17.02 -16.68 -4.49
CA ARG A 162 -17.27 -15.25 -4.81
C ARG A 162 -16.78 -14.30 -3.72
N ASP A 163 -16.34 -14.80 -2.57
CA ASP A 163 -15.80 -14.01 -1.47
C ASP A 163 -14.27 -14.04 -1.55
N PHE A 164 -13.68 -12.98 -2.11
CA PHE A 164 -12.23 -12.86 -2.25
C PHE A 164 -11.52 -12.84 -0.90
N VAL A 165 -12.08 -12.17 0.12
CA VAL A 165 -11.46 -12.08 1.45
C VAL A 165 -11.30 -13.46 2.07
N LEU A 166 -12.36 -14.28 2.00
CA LEU A 166 -12.32 -15.66 2.52
C LEU A 166 -11.40 -16.54 1.66
N TYR A 167 -11.44 -16.38 0.34
CA TYR A 167 -10.58 -17.13 -0.58
C TYR A 167 -9.10 -16.81 -0.31
N TYR A 168 -8.75 -15.52 -0.20
CA TYR A 168 -7.39 -15.09 0.14
C TYR A 168 -6.96 -15.63 1.50
N PHE A 169 -7.78 -15.45 2.56
CA PHE A 169 -7.47 -15.97 3.89
C PHE A 169 -7.17 -17.47 3.86
N SER A 170 -7.94 -18.24 3.10
CA SER A 170 -7.81 -19.70 3.00
C SER A 170 -6.58 -20.14 2.22
N ASN A 171 -6.02 -19.30 1.35
CA ASN A 171 -4.95 -19.67 0.42
C ASN A 171 -3.64 -18.91 0.62
N GLN A 172 -3.57 -17.96 1.57
CA GLN A 172 -2.39 -17.13 1.81
C GLN A 172 -1.14 -17.94 2.20
N TYR A 173 0.02 -17.45 1.78
CA TYR A 173 1.31 -18.08 2.07
C TYR A 173 1.61 -18.22 3.58
N ALA A 174 1.03 -17.35 4.40
CA ALA A 174 1.20 -17.34 5.85
C ALA A 174 0.88 -18.70 6.53
N TRP A 175 0.09 -19.56 5.87
CA TRP A 175 -0.13 -20.92 6.37
C TRP A 175 1.15 -21.75 6.42
N ASN A 176 2.16 -21.45 5.59
CA ASN A 176 3.43 -22.15 5.58
C ASN A 176 4.28 -21.89 6.84
N PHE A 177 3.99 -20.83 7.59
CA PHE A 177 4.65 -20.57 8.89
C PHE A 177 4.14 -21.46 10.04
N PHE A 178 3.06 -22.21 9.81
CA PHE A 178 2.56 -23.19 10.80
C PHE A 178 3.30 -24.53 10.65
N PRO A 179 3.54 -25.24 11.80
CA PRO A 179 4.16 -26.57 11.76
C PRO A 179 3.39 -27.53 10.86
N GLU A 180 4.06 -28.23 9.97
CA GLU A 180 3.47 -29.12 8.95
C GLU A 180 2.44 -30.08 9.54
N LYS A 181 2.78 -30.74 10.65
CA LYS A 181 1.91 -31.74 11.33
C LYS A 181 0.55 -31.18 11.77
N SER A 182 0.43 -29.89 12.04
CA SER A 182 -0.81 -29.25 12.52
C SER A 182 -1.45 -28.30 11.51
N ARG A 183 -0.72 -27.92 10.46
CA ARG A 183 -1.11 -26.88 9.48
C ARG A 183 -2.52 -27.08 8.95
N GLU A 184 -2.82 -28.22 8.37
CA GLU A 184 -4.13 -28.46 7.77
C GLU A 184 -5.28 -28.42 8.78
N LYS A 185 -5.10 -28.99 9.96
CA LYS A 185 -6.12 -28.96 11.01
C LYS A 185 -6.38 -27.54 11.51
N VAL A 186 -5.32 -26.75 11.73
CA VAL A 186 -5.42 -25.36 12.16
C VAL A 186 -6.06 -24.51 11.07
N LYS A 187 -5.62 -24.68 9.82
CA LYS A 187 -6.15 -23.99 8.66
C LYS A 187 -7.65 -24.23 8.51
N GLN A 188 -8.11 -25.49 8.51
CA GLN A 188 -9.53 -25.85 8.42
C GLN A 188 -10.35 -25.18 9.52
N LYS A 189 -9.86 -25.24 10.76
CA LYS A 189 -10.57 -24.63 11.91
C LYS A 189 -10.68 -23.11 11.74
N LEU A 190 -9.59 -22.42 11.46
CA LEU A 190 -9.58 -20.97 11.37
C LEU A 190 -10.32 -20.46 10.12
N THR A 191 -10.22 -21.16 8.99
CA THR A 191 -11.01 -20.86 7.78
C THR A 191 -12.50 -21.03 8.04
N GLY A 192 -12.91 -22.08 8.78
CA GLY A 192 -14.31 -22.24 9.21
C GLY A 192 -14.80 -21.09 10.08
N MET A 193 -13.98 -20.63 11.03
CA MET A 193 -14.31 -19.45 11.85
C MET A 193 -14.40 -18.17 10.99
N ALA A 194 -13.50 -17.99 10.03
CA ALA A 194 -13.53 -16.87 9.10
C ALA A 194 -14.82 -16.89 8.25
N ALA A 195 -15.20 -18.05 7.73
CA ALA A 195 -16.43 -18.23 6.94
C ALA A 195 -17.68 -17.88 7.73
N GLU A 196 -17.79 -18.36 8.98
CA GLU A 196 -18.92 -18.02 9.87
C GLU A 196 -18.96 -16.54 10.22
N TYR A 197 -17.80 -15.90 10.42
CA TYR A 197 -17.72 -14.47 10.64
C TYR A 197 -18.18 -13.69 9.39
N ARG A 198 -17.66 -14.02 8.21
CA ARG A 198 -18.01 -13.39 6.93
C ARG A 198 -19.50 -13.51 6.61
N LYS A 199 -20.10 -14.68 6.84
CA LYS A 199 -21.54 -14.91 6.67
C LYS A 199 -22.40 -13.95 7.51
N LYS A 200 -21.96 -13.61 8.72
CA LYS A 200 -22.66 -12.70 9.63
C LYS A 200 -22.32 -11.22 9.37
N HIS A 201 -21.17 -10.95 8.80
CA HIS A 201 -20.61 -9.61 8.63
C HIS A 201 -19.92 -9.45 7.27
N PRO A 202 -20.67 -9.53 6.13
CA PRO A 202 -20.08 -9.54 4.79
C PRO A 202 -19.30 -8.27 4.46
N ASP A 203 -19.73 -7.12 5.00
CA ASP A 203 -19.14 -5.80 4.71
C ASP A 203 -18.10 -5.34 5.74
N LYS A 204 -17.79 -6.17 6.75
CA LYS A 204 -16.82 -5.81 7.79
C LYS A 204 -15.45 -6.43 7.50
N ASN A 205 -14.41 -5.71 7.92
CA ASN A 205 -13.06 -6.25 7.91
C ASN A 205 -12.99 -7.59 8.63
N LEU A 206 -12.23 -8.53 8.08
CA LEU A 206 -12.11 -9.88 8.61
C LEU A 206 -11.61 -9.87 10.05
N LYS A 207 -12.29 -10.65 10.91
CA LYS A 207 -11.85 -10.93 12.29
C LYS A 207 -11.81 -12.44 12.49
N VAL A 208 -10.65 -12.94 12.88
CA VAL A 208 -10.45 -14.34 13.23
C VAL A 208 -9.79 -14.40 14.59
N MET A 209 -10.45 -15.08 15.54
CA MET A 209 -9.93 -15.26 16.89
C MET A 209 -8.61 -16.06 16.82
N PHE A 210 -7.62 -15.65 17.61
CA PHE A 210 -6.25 -16.22 17.65
C PHE A 210 -5.37 -15.92 16.44
N TRP A 211 -5.86 -15.21 15.40
CA TRP A 211 -5.00 -14.72 14.33
C TRP A 211 -4.27 -13.45 14.80
N PRO A 212 -2.98 -13.27 14.51
CA PRO A 212 -2.24 -12.09 14.95
C PRO A 212 -2.88 -10.79 14.43
N LYS A 213 -3.05 -9.80 15.29
CA LYS A 213 -3.68 -8.53 14.92
C LYS A 213 -2.96 -7.80 13.77
N TYR A 214 -1.62 -7.82 13.77
CA TYR A 214 -0.84 -7.23 12.71
C TYR A 214 -1.08 -7.90 11.36
N ALA A 215 -1.28 -9.23 11.33
CA ALA A 215 -1.60 -9.95 10.12
C ALA A 215 -3.04 -9.70 9.64
N LEU A 216 -3.96 -9.32 10.55
CA LEU A 216 -5.31 -8.89 10.18
C LEU A 216 -5.36 -7.47 9.58
N SER A 217 -4.34 -6.64 9.80
CA SER A 217 -4.28 -5.31 9.17
C SER A 217 -4.19 -5.38 7.64
N GLY A 218 -3.59 -6.44 7.09
CA GLY A 218 -3.57 -6.71 5.65
C GLY A 218 -4.94 -7.02 5.03
N PHE A 219 -5.97 -7.26 5.87
CA PHE A 219 -7.36 -7.45 5.40
C PHE A 219 -8.20 -6.17 5.50
N GLN A 220 -7.61 -5.07 5.99
CA GLN A 220 -8.30 -3.79 6.05
C GLN A 220 -8.46 -3.24 4.62
N GLY A 221 -9.69 -2.92 4.23
CA GLY A 221 -10.00 -2.47 2.87
C GLY A 221 -10.18 -3.61 1.84
N MET A 222 -9.80 -4.85 2.16
CA MET A 222 -9.86 -5.97 1.21
C MET A 222 -11.28 -6.32 0.74
N ASN A 223 -12.33 -5.89 1.45
CA ASN A 223 -13.72 -6.01 0.99
C ASN A 223 -13.98 -5.24 -0.31
N ASN A 224 -13.29 -4.12 -0.48
CA ASN A 224 -13.41 -3.22 -1.63
C ASN A 224 -12.13 -3.23 -2.49
N TYR A 225 -11.38 -4.32 -2.43
CA TYR A 225 -10.22 -4.55 -3.29
C TYR A 225 -10.65 -5.36 -4.52
N ASP A 226 -10.24 -4.90 -5.70
CA ASP A 226 -10.47 -5.64 -6.94
C ASP A 226 -9.31 -6.61 -7.21
N PRO A 227 -9.53 -7.94 -7.22
CA PRO A 227 -8.49 -8.91 -7.53
C PRO A 227 -7.84 -8.73 -8.91
N LEU A 228 -8.50 -8.03 -9.86
CA LEU A 228 -7.90 -7.69 -11.15
C LEU A 228 -6.71 -6.70 -11.01
N PHE A 229 -6.65 -5.94 -9.91
CA PHE A 229 -5.44 -5.18 -9.59
C PHE A 229 -4.25 -6.09 -9.25
N GLY A 230 -4.50 -7.17 -8.50
CA GLY A 230 -3.48 -8.20 -8.24
C GLY A 230 -3.05 -8.94 -9.49
N GLU A 231 -3.97 -9.16 -10.43
CA GLU A 231 -3.67 -9.72 -11.76
C GLU A 231 -2.70 -8.85 -12.55
N ALA A 232 -2.80 -7.51 -12.43
CA ALA A 232 -1.87 -6.60 -13.09
C ALA A 232 -0.43 -6.76 -12.57
N PHE A 233 -0.24 -7.11 -11.29
CA PHE A 233 1.08 -7.49 -10.76
C PHE A 233 1.49 -8.92 -11.17
N TYR A 234 0.54 -9.83 -11.25
CA TYR A 234 0.80 -11.21 -11.69
C TYR A 234 1.34 -11.28 -13.12
N ASN A 235 0.72 -10.55 -14.05
CA ASN A 235 1.09 -10.54 -15.46
C ASN A 235 2.06 -9.39 -15.85
N ASP A 236 2.52 -8.58 -14.88
CA ASP A 236 3.43 -7.43 -15.05
C ASP A 236 2.84 -6.19 -15.76
N SER A 237 1.54 -6.20 -16.07
CA SER A 237 0.90 -5.07 -16.76
C SER A 237 0.81 -3.81 -15.90
N PHE A 238 0.91 -3.93 -14.58
CA PHE A 238 0.94 -2.77 -13.67
C PHE A 238 2.06 -1.78 -14.05
N HIS A 239 3.20 -2.28 -14.45
CA HIS A 239 4.36 -1.44 -14.80
C HIS A 239 4.27 -0.81 -16.18
N SER A 240 3.42 -1.32 -17.10
CA SER A 240 3.09 -0.72 -18.40
C SER A 240 4.29 -0.27 -19.22
N ALA A 241 5.31 -1.06 -19.34
CA ALA A 241 6.54 -0.74 -20.04
C ALA A 241 7.36 0.43 -19.45
N VAL A 242 7.01 0.96 -18.27
CA VAL A 242 7.82 1.94 -17.55
C VAL A 242 8.84 1.21 -16.70
N LEU A 243 10.11 1.55 -16.88
CA LEU A 243 11.19 0.95 -16.09
C LEU A 243 11.39 1.73 -14.78
N HIS A 244 11.54 1.00 -13.66
CA HIS A 244 11.84 1.60 -12.36
C HIS A 244 13.10 2.49 -12.41
N GLU A 245 14.09 2.10 -13.18
CA GLU A 245 15.33 2.86 -13.37
C GLU A 245 15.07 4.26 -13.94
N ASP A 246 14.16 4.37 -14.92
CA ASP A 246 13.82 5.64 -15.56
C ASP A 246 13.02 6.53 -14.61
N ILE A 247 12.11 5.95 -13.81
CA ILE A 247 11.40 6.68 -12.76
C ILE A 247 12.42 7.30 -11.79
N LEU A 248 13.28 6.47 -11.22
CA LEU A 248 14.20 6.86 -10.15
C LEU A 248 15.20 7.95 -10.57
N LYS A 249 15.76 7.86 -11.78
CA LYS A 249 16.68 8.87 -12.34
C LYS A 249 16.03 10.25 -12.54
N ASN A 250 14.72 10.29 -12.72
CA ASN A 250 13.98 11.52 -12.98
C ASN A 250 13.42 12.19 -11.71
N ILE A 251 13.56 11.57 -10.53
CA ILE A 251 13.18 12.20 -9.27
C ILE A 251 14.14 13.34 -8.93
N LYS A 252 13.62 14.56 -8.79
CA LYS A 252 14.40 15.79 -8.52
C LYS A 252 14.21 16.33 -7.11
N CYS A 253 13.12 15.95 -6.43
CA CYS A 253 12.85 16.40 -5.09
C CYS A 253 13.62 15.57 -4.04
N ARG A 254 13.80 16.16 -2.86
CA ARG A 254 14.30 15.45 -1.68
C ARG A 254 13.50 14.17 -1.46
N THR A 255 14.20 13.06 -1.24
CA THR A 255 13.57 11.75 -1.02
C THR A 255 14.02 11.13 0.29
N VAL A 256 13.08 10.59 1.04
CA VAL A 256 13.33 9.76 2.22
C VAL A 256 12.84 8.35 1.95
N PHE A 257 13.75 7.40 1.95
CA PHE A 257 13.44 5.98 1.80
C PHE A 257 13.39 5.31 3.17
N MET A 258 12.21 4.92 3.60
CA MET A 258 11.99 4.13 4.82
C MET A 258 12.09 2.65 4.47
N LYS A 259 13.12 1.98 4.98
CA LYS A 259 13.43 0.57 4.69
C LYS A 259 13.08 -0.32 5.87
N ALA A 260 12.16 -1.25 5.64
CA ALA A 260 11.87 -2.36 6.55
C ALA A 260 12.94 -3.47 6.48
N GLN A 261 12.90 -4.44 7.36
CA GLN A 261 13.83 -5.56 7.36
C GLN A 261 13.74 -6.38 6.07
N THR A 262 14.89 -6.83 5.58
CA THR A 262 14.96 -7.77 4.47
C THR A 262 15.07 -9.19 5.01
N ASN A 263 14.12 -10.04 4.64
CA ASN A 263 14.11 -11.46 4.98
C ASN A 263 14.02 -12.30 3.71
N VAL A 264 14.63 -13.46 3.69
CA VAL A 264 14.58 -14.44 2.61
C VAL A 264 14.24 -15.79 3.22
N SER A 265 13.34 -16.54 2.60
CA SER A 265 13.01 -17.90 3.06
C SER A 265 14.15 -18.89 2.75
N GLU A 266 14.07 -20.10 3.31
CA GLU A 266 15.03 -21.19 3.01
C GLU A 266 15.00 -21.58 1.51
N GLU A 267 13.86 -21.40 0.84
CA GLU A 267 13.70 -21.66 -0.59
C GLU A 267 14.15 -20.50 -1.48
N GLY A 268 14.69 -19.42 -0.90
CA GLY A 268 15.16 -18.25 -1.63
C GLY A 268 14.08 -17.23 -1.99
N ILE A 269 12.87 -17.33 -1.42
CA ILE A 269 11.80 -16.35 -1.64
C ILE A 269 12.12 -15.07 -0.87
N LEU A 270 12.09 -13.93 -1.56
CA LEU A 270 12.23 -12.62 -0.92
C LEU A 270 10.96 -12.31 -0.10
N LEU A 271 11.06 -12.44 1.24
CA LEU A 271 10.00 -12.12 2.21
C LEU A 271 10.03 -10.64 2.64
N ALA A 272 10.38 -9.76 1.72
CA ALA A 272 10.48 -8.32 1.88
C ALA A 272 10.06 -7.65 0.58
N ALA A 273 9.86 -6.33 0.58
CA ALA A 273 9.52 -5.60 -0.63
C ALA A 273 10.68 -5.58 -1.63
N LEU A 274 11.90 -5.33 -1.14
CA LEU A 274 13.11 -5.29 -1.98
C LEU A 274 14.34 -5.80 -1.20
N SER A 275 15.34 -6.26 -1.95
CA SER A 275 16.62 -6.69 -1.40
C SER A 275 17.51 -5.50 -1.00
N GLU A 276 18.59 -5.76 -0.26
CA GLU A 276 19.60 -4.73 0.06
C GLU A 276 20.32 -4.23 -1.21
N GLU A 277 20.52 -5.09 -2.19
CA GLU A 277 21.07 -4.72 -3.50
C GLU A 277 20.13 -3.75 -4.24
N ASP A 278 18.83 -4.06 -4.28
CA ASP A 278 17.82 -3.19 -4.89
C ASP A 278 17.70 -1.86 -4.16
N LEU A 279 17.81 -1.85 -2.83
CA LEU A 279 17.86 -0.61 -2.05
C LEU A 279 19.06 0.26 -2.45
N GLY A 280 20.25 -0.35 -2.52
CA GLY A 280 21.47 0.36 -2.93
C GLY A 280 21.35 0.94 -4.35
N LYS A 281 20.83 0.16 -5.28
CA LYS A 281 20.55 0.61 -6.65
C LYS A 281 19.51 1.74 -6.67
N THR A 282 18.42 1.61 -5.93
CA THR A 282 17.36 2.64 -5.83
C THR A 282 17.93 3.97 -5.31
N ALA A 283 18.63 3.93 -4.19
CA ALA A 283 19.19 5.13 -3.57
C ALA A 283 20.28 5.78 -4.44
N GLY A 284 21.07 4.98 -5.17
CA GLY A 284 22.10 5.47 -6.07
C GLY A 284 21.57 6.15 -7.35
N LEU A 285 20.32 5.89 -7.72
CA LEU A 285 19.67 6.50 -8.89
C LEU A 285 18.94 7.81 -8.56
N ILE A 286 18.53 8.02 -7.31
CA ILE A 286 17.84 9.24 -6.85
C ILE A 286 18.90 10.26 -6.40
N ALA A 287 18.85 11.48 -6.95
CA ALA A 287 19.87 12.50 -6.70
C ALA A 287 20.00 12.91 -5.23
N ASP A 288 18.90 13.00 -4.49
CA ASP A 288 18.86 13.33 -3.05
C ASP A 288 18.01 12.30 -2.33
N CYS A 289 18.62 11.20 -1.87
CA CYS A 289 17.94 10.09 -1.20
C CYS A 289 18.58 9.79 0.16
N LYS A 290 17.80 10.00 1.23
CA LYS A 290 18.15 9.59 2.59
C LYS A 290 17.47 8.27 2.94
N ILE A 291 18.25 7.25 3.31
CA ILE A 291 17.71 5.98 3.80
C ILE A 291 17.53 6.04 5.33
N VAL A 292 16.33 5.65 5.80
CA VAL A 292 16.01 5.45 7.21
C VAL A 292 15.58 3.99 7.40
N ARG A 293 16.25 3.26 8.28
CA ARG A 293 16.01 1.83 8.51
C ARG A 293 15.12 1.61 9.73
N PHE A 294 14.22 0.64 9.63
CA PHE A 294 13.32 0.23 10.69
C PHE A 294 13.44 -1.27 10.95
N GLU A 295 13.53 -1.64 12.21
CA GLU A 295 13.56 -3.05 12.64
C GLU A 295 12.13 -3.58 12.79
N CYS A 296 11.45 -3.77 11.66
CA CYS A 296 10.07 -4.28 11.58
C CYS A 296 9.81 -4.89 10.21
N GLY A 297 8.62 -5.46 10.03
CA GLY A 297 8.11 -5.92 8.74
C GLY A 297 7.72 -4.77 7.81
N HIS A 298 7.13 -5.12 6.69
CA HIS A 298 6.81 -4.26 5.55
C HIS A 298 5.91 -3.05 5.88
N GLY A 299 5.00 -3.18 6.84
CA GLY A 299 4.09 -2.10 7.25
C GLY A 299 4.68 -1.26 8.39
N ILE A 300 5.62 -0.36 8.10
CA ILE A 300 6.33 0.42 9.11
C ILE A 300 5.36 1.28 9.93
N HIS A 301 4.41 1.97 9.28
CA HIS A 301 3.39 2.78 9.94
C HIS A 301 2.46 1.97 10.85
N ILE A 302 2.33 0.65 10.62
CA ILE A 302 1.51 -0.28 11.40
C ILE A 302 2.29 -0.82 12.60
N GLU A 303 3.53 -1.31 12.35
CA GLU A 303 4.33 -2.01 13.36
C GLU A 303 5.15 -1.07 14.24
N LYS A 304 5.59 0.07 13.68
CA LYS A 304 6.40 1.10 14.33
C LYS A 304 5.78 2.50 14.19
N PRO A 305 4.50 2.70 14.57
CA PRO A 305 3.77 3.95 14.30
C PRO A 305 4.41 5.16 14.97
N LYS A 306 5.09 4.98 16.09
CA LYS A 306 5.74 6.09 16.80
C LYS A 306 6.99 6.55 16.05
N GLU A 307 7.88 5.64 15.72
CA GLU A 307 9.12 5.89 15.00
C GLU A 307 8.85 6.41 13.58
N PHE A 308 7.81 5.86 12.93
CA PHE A 308 7.33 6.33 11.62
C PHE A 308 6.91 7.82 11.68
N VAL A 309 6.07 8.17 12.65
CA VAL A 309 5.62 9.56 12.84
C VAL A 309 6.80 10.47 13.19
N GLU A 310 7.70 10.08 14.10
CA GLU A 310 8.89 10.86 14.46
C GLU A 310 9.77 11.14 13.23
N CYS A 311 9.93 10.18 12.34
CA CYS A 311 10.65 10.36 11.09
C CYS A 311 9.99 11.45 10.21
N LEU A 312 8.67 11.39 10.02
CA LEU A 312 7.95 12.39 9.22
C LEU A 312 7.97 13.79 9.87
N LEU A 313 7.81 13.86 11.20
CA LEU A 313 7.84 15.15 11.91
C LEU A 313 9.21 15.83 11.89
N SER A 314 10.27 15.09 11.55
CA SER A 314 11.65 15.62 11.42
C SER A 314 11.97 16.19 10.04
N LEU A 315 11.04 16.08 9.06
CA LEU A 315 11.21 16.57 7.70
C LEU A 315 10.84 18.04 7.55
#